data_ada491b6f55433a0edf5c82c1f288eaf
#
_entry.id   ada491b6f55433a0edf5c82c1f288eaf
#
_cell.length_a   1.000
_cell.length_b   1.000
_cell.length_c   1.000
_cell.angle_alpha   90.00
_cell.angle_beta   90.00
_cell.angle_gamma   90.00
#
_symmetry.space_group_name_H-M   'P 1'
#
loop_
_entity.id
_entity.type
_entity.pdbx_description
1 polymer ?
#
loop_
_entity_poly.entity_id
_entity_poly.type
_entity_poly.pdbx_seq_one_letter_code
_entity_poly.pdbx_strand_id
1 'polypeptide(L)'
;MLQALNEHGVTPDMIIGTSAGALNGAFLAADPFGGANQLSHLWPGFSRETFFPGSAWKSVRTLRTSKTYLFPNDELSEFINKHIPANTFEELEVPFVAMATDVDTRLSVALDTGDLRSALLASTAIPVIFPPVERDGRLLYDGGLVANLPIRQALKMNAASLVLLDCNAPGQRDPYPDSMSGVLE
;
A
#
# COMPACT_ATOMS: atom_id res chain seq x y z
N MET A 1 6.66 9.92 -11.67
CA MET A 1 7.31 8.67 -12.16
C MET A 1 6.35 7.86 -13.03
N LEU A 2 5.20 7.40 -12.55
CA LEU A 2 4.25 6.59 -13.35
C LEU A 2 3.79 7.30 -14.63
N GLN A 3 3.44 8.57 -14.56
CA GLN A 3 3.10 9.37 -15.75
C GLN A 3 4.22 9.39 -16.78
N ALA A 4 5.48 9.60 -16.36
CA ALA A 4 6.62 9.60 -17.26
C ALA A 4 6.82 8.25 -17.95
N LEU A 5 6.57 7.13 -17.28
CA LEU A 5 6.60 5.81 -17.93
C LEU A 5 5.51 5.69 -18.98
N ASN A 6 4.28 6.11 -18.68
CA ASN A 6 3.19 6.12 -19.66
C ASN A 6 3.48 6.99 -20.88
N GLU A 7 4.00 8.21 -20.67
CA GLU A 7 4.37 9.14 -21.73
C GLU A 7 5.45 8.57 -22.66
N HIS A 8 6.30 7.69 -22.13
CA HIS A 8 7.34 6.99 -22.91
C HIS A 8 6.90 5.62 -23.43
N GLY A 9 5.61 5.29 -23.31
CA GLY A 9 5.06 4.03 -23.84
C GLY A 9 5.52 2.78 -23.07
N VAL A 10 5.96 2.94 -21.82
CA VAL A 10 6.36 1.81 -20.97
C VAL A 10 5.11 1.26 -20.28
N THR A 11 4.67 0.09 -20.73
CA THR A 11 3.56 -0.66 -20.15
C THR A 11 4.08 -1.91 -19.44
N PRO A 12 3.71 -2.15 -18.18
CA PRO A 12 4.14 -3.35 -17.49
C PRO A 12 3.26 -4.56 -17.86
N ASP A 13 3.88 -5.74 -17.95
CA ASP A 13 3.16 -7.03 -18.07
C ASP A 13 2.70 -7.54 -16.70
N MET A 14 3.26 -7.02 -15.63
CA MET A 14 2.92 -7.34 -14.23
C MET A 14 3.34 -6.20 -13.32
N ILE A 15 2.55 -5.98 -12.29
CA ILE A 15 2.79 -4.96 -11.28
C ILE A 15 2.90 -5.62 -9.91
N ILE A 16 3.93 -5.25 -9.14
CA ILE A 16 4.09 -5.69 -7.75
C ILE A 16 4.25 -4.44 -6.89
N GLY A 17 3.39 -4.31 -5.89
CA GLY A 17 3.37 -3.13 -5.03
C GLY A 17 3.41 -3.47 -3.54
N THR A 18 3.96 -2.56 -2.74
CA THR A 18 3.98 -2.65 -1.27
C THR A 18 3.45 -1.34 -0.71
N SER A 19 2.54 -1.39 0.27
CA SER A 19 2.02 -0.21 0.97
C SER A 19 1.42 0.82 0.00
N ALA A 20 1.85 2.07 0.02
CA ALA A 20 1.45 3.09 -0.96
C ALA A 20 1.72 2.65 -2.41
N GLY A 21 2.78 1.86 -2.63
CA GLY A 21 3.07 1.24 -3.92
C GLY A 21 2.03 0.21 -4.34
N ALA A 22 1.38 -0.48 -3.40
CA ALA A 22 0.28 -1.38 -3.70
C ALA A 22 -0.99 -0.61 -4.12
N LEU A 23 -1.31 0.50 -3.45
CA LEU A 23 -2.40 1.37 -3.87
C LEU A 23 -2.17 1.91 -5.29
N ASN A 24 -1.00 2.50 -5.54
CA ASN A 24 -0.64 3.01 -6.86
C ASN A 24 -0.66 1.90 -7.93
N GLY A 25 -0.15 0.71 -7.58
CA GLY A 25 -0.12 -0.45 -8.46
C GLY A 25 -1.52 -0.94 -8.84
N ALA A 26 -2.46 -0.94 -7.89
CA ALA A 26 -3.85 -1.34 -8.15
C ALA A 26 -4.57 -0.39 -9.12
N PHE A 27 -4.35 0.94 -9.00
CA PHE A 27 -4.87 1.91 -9.98
C PHE A 27 -4.31 1.65 -11.38
N LEU A 28 -3.01 1.42 -11.47
CA LEU A 28 -2.36 1.15 -12.75
C LEU A 28 -2.76 -0.21 -13.33
N ALA A 29 -2.98 -1.20 -12.47
CA ALA A 29 -3.42 -2.53 -12.90
C ALA A 29 -4.88 -2.54 -13.38
N ALA A 30 -5.73 -1.70 -12.78
CA ALA A 30 -7.13 -1.54 -13.19
C ALA A 30 -7.30 -0.71 -14.48
N ASP A 31 -6.39 0.23 -14.73
CA ASP A 31 -6.38 1.08 -15.94
C ASP A 31 -4.92 1.42 -16.30
N PRO A 32 -4.28 0.60 -17.13
CA PRO A 32 -2.86 0.79 -17.48
C PRO A 32 -2.55 2.11 -18.19
N PHE A 33 -3.55 2.69 -18.87
CA PHE A 33 -3.37 3.92 -19.64
C PHE A 33 -3.79 5.18 -18.88
N GLY A 34 -4.87 5.12 -18.10
CA GLY A 34 -5.43 6.26 -17.37
C GLY A 34 -5.07 6.30 -15.88
N GLY A 35 -4.70 5.17 -15.27
CA GLY A 35 -4.49 5.05 -13.82
C GLY A 35 -3.42 6.00 -13.29
N ALA A 36 -2.33 6.21 -14.02
CA ALA A 36 -1.30 7.18 -13.63
C ALA A 36 -1.81 8.63 -13.62
N ASN A 37 -2.71 8.97 -14.55
CA ASN A 37 -3.35 10.27 -14.58
C ASN A 37 -4.36 10.43 -13.44
N GLN A 38 -5.17 9.42 -13.17
CA GLN A 38 -6.09 9.41 -12.02
C GLN A 38 -5.34 9.65 -10.71
N LEU A 39 -4.24 8.94 -10.49
CA LEU A 39 -3.38 9.12 -9.32
C LEU A 39 -2.86 10.55 -9.18
N SER A 40 -2.48 11.21 -10.30
CA SER A 40 -1.97 12.58 -10.26
C SER A 40 -3.00 13.61 -9.79
N HIS A 41 -4.27 13.34 -10.02
CA HIS A 41 -5.39 14.17 -9.53
C HIS A 41 -5.81 13.79 -8.11
N LEU A 42 -5.65 12.53 -7.72
CA LEU A 42 -6.04 12.05 -6.40
C LEU A 42 -5.01 12.44 -5.31
N TRP A 43 -3.73 12.18 -5.53
CA TRP A 43 -2.69 12.39 -4.53
C TRP A 43 -2.61 13.82 -3.97
N PRO A 44 -2.75 14.92 -4.75
CA PRO A 44 -2.75 16.27 -4.20
C PRO A 44 -3.90 16.57 -3.25
N GLY A 45 -5.01 15.83 -3.38
CA GLY A 45 -6.16 15.92 -2.47
C GLY A 45 -6.00 15.11 -1.18
N PHE A 46 -4.94 14.28 -1.09
CA PHE A 46 -4.66 13.52 0.11
C PHE A 46 -3.89 14.36 1.11
N SER A 47 -4.59 14.74 2.15
CA SER A 47 -3.96 15.29 3.34
C SER A 47 -3.78 14.18 4.38
N ARG A 48 -2.94 14.44 5.37
CA ARG A 48 -2.79 13.58 6.53
C ARG A 48 -4.14 13.25 7.19
N GLU A 49 -5.05 14.24 7.21
CA GLU A 49 -6.38 14.10 7.78
C GLU A 49 -7.25 13.08 7.03
N THR A 50 -6.98 12.81 5.76
CA THR A 50 -7.72 11.84 4.94
C THR A 50 -7.46 10.41 5.40
N PHE A 51 -6.21 10.07 5.75
CA PHE A 51 -5.85 8.73 6.23
C PHE A 51 -5.85 8.61 7.75
N PHE A 52 -5.63 9.72 8.45
CA PHE A 52 -5.52 9.78 9.90
C PHE A 52 -6.51 10.79 10.47
N PRO A 53 -7.83 10.57 10.29
CA PRO A 53 -8.82 11.55 10.71
C PRO A 53 -8.91 11.60 12.22
N GLY A 54 -8.80 12.76 12.74
CA GLY A 54 -9.14 13.03 14.13
C GLY A 54 -8.09 13.79 14.90
N SER A 55 -8.60 14.51 15.86
CA SER A 55 -7.78 15.15 16.88
C SER A 55 -7.05 14.10 17.71
N ALA A 56 -5.95 14.47 18.36
CA ALA A 56 -5.20 13.63 19.29
C ALA A 56 -6.11 12.89 20.31
N TRP A 57 -7.28 13.46 20.63
CA TRP A 57 -8.29 12.87 21.49
C TRP A 57 -8.94 11.60 20.91
N LYS A 58 -9.20 11.56 19.59
CA LYS A 58 -9.80 10.37 18.94
C LYS A 58 -8.79 9.22 18.92
N SER A 59 -7.52 9.52 18.64
CA SER A 59 -6.42 8.55 18.67
C SER A 59 -6.19 7.98 20.08
N VAL A 60 -6.21 8.84 21.11
CA VAL A 60 -6.10 8.39 22.53
C VAL A 60 -7.29 7.52 22.93
N ARG A 61 -8.51 7.86 22.47
CA ARG A 61 -9.69 7.02 22.73
C ARG A 61 -9.57 5.65 22.05
N THR A 62 -9.15 5.62 20.78
CA THR A 62 -8.94 4.37 20.03
C THR A 62 -7.88 3.52 20.70
N LEU A 63 -6.74 4.09 21.08
CA LEU A 63 -5.68 3.38 21.79
C LEU A 63 -6.15 2.81 23.15
N ARG A 64 -7.04 3.52 23.86
CA ARG A 64 -7.63 3.02 25.13
C ARG A 64 -8.57 1.84 24.92
N THR A 65 -9.27 1.78 23.79
CA THR A 65 -10.24 0.72 23.49
C THR A 65 -9.61 -0.46 22.77
N SER A 66 -8.77 -0.21 21.75
CA SER A 66 -8.12 -1.26 20.95
C SER A 66 -6.84 -1.80 21.60
N LYS A 67 -6.11 -0.95 22.35
CA LYS A 67 -4.79 -1.23 22.96
C LYS A 67 -3.66 -1.53 21.95
N THR A 68 -3.92 -1.63 20.65
CA THR A 68 -2.99 -2.14 19.65
C THR A 68 -2.80 -1.24 18.44
N TYR A 69 -3.75 -0.31 18.16
CA TYR A 69 -3.65 0.60 17.00
C TYR A 69 -4.27 1.97 17.29
N LEU A 70 -3.87 2.98 16.53
CA LEU A 70 -4.31 4.37 16.70
C LEU A 70 -5.55 4.71 15.86
N PHE A 71 -5.66 4.18 14.65
CA PHE A 71 -6.73 4.47 13.70
C PHE A 71 -7.37 3.18 13.19
N PRO A 72 -8.71 3.12 13.08
CA PRO A 72 -9.37 2.07 12.33
C PRO A 72 -9.06 2.25 10.83
N ASN A 73 -9.19 1.18 10.04
CA ASN A 73 -8.92 1.20 8.60
C ASN A 73 -10.16 1.51 7.75
N ASP A 74 -11.27 1.97 8.37
CA ASP A 74 -12.55 2.20 7.72
C ASP A 74 -12.43 3.23 6.59
N GLU A 75 -11.73 4.35 6.84
CA GLU A 75 -11.59 5.43 5.88
C GLU A 75 -10.68 5.04 4.70
N LEU A 76 -9.62 4.29 4.96
CA LEU A 76 -8.81 3.71 3.90
C LEU A 76 -9.63 2.69 3.09
N SER A 77 -10.48 1.91 3.75
CA SER A 77 -11.42 0.97 3.11
C SER A 77 -12.42 1.70 2.21
N GLU A 78 -13.01 2.78 2.69
CA GLU A 78 -13.92 3.62 1.90
C GLU A 78 -13.21 4.25 0.70
N PHE A 79 -11.98 4.73 0.90
CA PHE A 79 -11.16 5.26 -0.17
C PHE A 79 -10.91 4.23 -1.29
N ILE A 80 -10.46 3.03 -0.92
CA ILE A 80 -10.22 1.94 -1.87
C ILE A 80 -11.51 1.63 -2.65
N ASN A 81 -12.64 1.46 -1.95
CA ASN A 81 -13.93 1.18 -2.58
C ASN A 81 -14.41 2.27 -3.54
N LYS A 82 -14.13 3.52 -3.22
CA LYS A 82 -14.60 4.66 -4.01
C LYS A 82 -13.79 4.87 -5.29
N HIS A 83 -12.50 4.58 -5.23
CA HIS A 83 -11.56 5.02 -6.25
C HIS A 83 -10.96 3.90 -7.09
N ILE A 84 -10.88 2.67 -6.57
CA ILE A 84 -10.38 1.53 -7.33
C ILE A 84 -11.58 0.79 -7.95
N PRO A 85 -11.68 0.73 -9.29
CA PRO A 85 -12.86 0.22 -9.97
C PRO A 85 -12.97 -1.31 -10.00
N ALA A 86 -12.02 -2.04 -9.39
CA ALA A 86 -11.99 -3.49 -9.31
C ALA A 86 -12.21 -3.97 -7.87
N ASN A 87 -12.97 -5.05 -7.68
CA ASN A 87 -13.20 -5.68 -6.38
C ASN A 87 -12.27 -6.86 -6.13
N THR A 88 -11.83 -7.52 -7.21
CA THR A 88 -10.97 -8.70 -7.16
C THR A 88 -9.73 -8.51 -8.04
N PHE A 89 -8.70 -9.32 -7.80
CA PHE A 89 -7.50 -9.32 -8.64
C PHE A 89 -7.82 -9.75 -10.08
N GLU A 90 -8.79 -10.64 -10.24
CA GLU A 90 -9.21 -11.20 -11.52
C GLU A 90 -9.92 -10.19 -12.43
N GLU A 91 -10.40 -9.08 -11.87
CA GLU A 91 -11.02 -7.97 -12.61
C GLU A 91 -9.99 -6.96 -13.14
N LEU A 92 -8.72 -7.07 -12.74
CA LEU A 92 -7.66 -6.16 -13.17
C LEU A 92 -7.19 -6.47 -14.60
N GLU A 93 -6.86 -5.43 -15.38
CA GLU A 93 -6.37 -5.56 -16.75
C GLU A 93 -4.91 -6.08 -16.81
N VAL A 94 -4.10 -5.73 -15.79
CA VAL A 94 -2.71 -6.18 -15.67
C VAL A 94 -2.57 -7.04 -14.42
N PRO A 95 -1.89 -8.20 -14.50
CA PRO A 95 -1.56 -9.01 -13.32
C PRO A 95 -0.92 -8.17 -12.22
N PHE A 96 -1.47 -8.27 -11.01
CA PHE A 96 -1.05 -7.45 -9.89
C PHE A 96 -0.78 -8.30 -8.66
N VAL A 97 0.22 -7.91 -7.88
CA VAL A 97 0.57 -8.52 -6.60
C VAL A 97 0.70 -7.43 -5.53
N ALA A 98 -0.07 -7.55 -4.46
CA ALA A 98 0.11 -6.73 -3.27
C ALA A 98 0.96 -7.49 -2.24
N MET A 99 2.00 -6.86 -1.72
CA MET A 99 2.86 -7.48 -0.70
C MET A 99 2.37 -7.17 0.70
N ALA A 100 2.32 -8.19 1.56
CA ALA A 100 2.04 -8.08 2.98
C ALA A 100 3.09 -8.81 3.81
N THR A 101 3.04 -8.65 5.13
CA THR A 101 3.88 -9.36 6.09
C THR A 101 3.00 -10.18 7.03
N ASP A 102 3.23 -11.47 7.08
CA ASP A 102 2.57 -12.38 8.01
C ASP A 102 3.11 -12.19 9.44
N VAL A 103 2.23 -11.98 10.39
CA VAL A 103 2.56 -11.67 11.79
C VAL A 103 3.27 -12.84 12.47
N ASP A 104 2.79 -14.05 12.24
CA ASP A 104 3.27 -15.24 12.93
C ASP A 104 4.61 -15.71 12.39
N THR A 105 4.72 -15.79 11.06
CA THR A 105 5.94 -16.28 10.40
C THR A 105 6.98 -15.19 10.21
N ARG A 106 6.58 -13.90 10.23
CA ARG A 106 7.42 -12.74 9.92
C ARG A 106 8.00 -12.79 8.51
N LEU A 107 7.31 -13.46 7.61
CA LEU A 107 7.70 -13.58 6.22
C LEU A 107 6.83 -12.71 5.33
N SER A 108 7.39 -12.34 4.19
CA SER A 108 6.67 -11.65 3.13
C SER A 108 5.64 -12.58 2.48
N VAL A 109 4.42 -12.09 2.29
CA VAL A 109 3.31 -12.79 1.64
C VAL A 109 2.93 -12.01 0.39
N ALA A 110 2.84 -12.71 -0.74
CA ALA A 110 2.29 -12.18 -1.99
C ALA A 110 0.79 -12.47 -2.02
N LEU A 111 0.00 -11.44 -2.28
CA LEU A 111 -1.46 -11.48 -2.41
C LEU A 111 -1.78 -11.12 -3.86
N ASP A 112 -2.32 -12.06 -4.63
CA ASP A 112 -2.52 -11.95 -6.08
C ASP A 112 -3.84 -12.55 -6.57
N THR A 113 -4.72 -12.95 -5.66
CA THR A 113 -6.02 -13.57 -5.98
C THR A 113 -7.12 -13.13 -5.01
N GLY A 114 -8.38 -13.18 -5.48
CA GLY A 114 -9.58 -12.94 -4.67
C GLY A 114 -9.80 -11.48 -4.32
N ASP A 115 -10.29 -11.19 -3.11
CA ASP A 115 -10.67 -9.83 -2.69
C ASP A 115 -9.49 -8.84 -2.69
N LEU A 116 -9.54 -7.88 -3.60
CA LEU A 116 -8.49 -6.87 -3.79
C LEU A 116 -8.43 -5.87 -2.63
N ARG A 117 -9.59 -5.47 -2.10
CA ARG A 117 -9.65 -4.51 -1.01
C ARG A 117 -8.96 -5.02 0.25
N SER A 118 -9.26 -6.24 0.67
CA SER A 118 -8.61 -6.82 1.86
C SER A 118 -7.10 -6.97 1.68
N ALA A 119 -6.64 -7.26 0.45
CA ALA A 119 -5.21 -7.33 0.13
C ALA A 119 -4.53 -5.96 0.22
N LEU A 120 -5.16 -4.90 -0.30
CA LEU A 120 -4.64 -3.54 -0.22
C LEU A 120 -4.63 -3.03 1.23
N LEU A 121 -5.68 -3.30 2.00
CA LEU A 121 -5.71 -2.99 3.42
C LEU A 121 -4.60 -3.72 4.19
N ALA A 122 -4.35 -5.00 3.89
CA ALA A 122 -3.25 -5.76 4.50
C ALA A 122 -1.88 -5.18 4.14
N SER A 123 -1.70 -4.84 2.84
CA SER A 123 -0.45 -4.27 2.35
C SER A 123 -0.12 -2.90 2.95
N THR A 124 -1.12 -2.16 3.43
CA THR A 124 -1.01 -0.81 3.99
C THR A 124 -1.21 -0.76 5.51
N ALA A 125 -1.39 -1.91 6.17
CA ALA A 125 -1.61 -2.00 7.61
C ALA A 125 -0.31 -1.77 8.40
N ILE A 126 0.11 -0.52 8.53
CA ILE A 126 1.31 -0.14 9.31
C ILE A 126 1.07 -0.47 10.78
N PRO A 127 1.95 -1.27 11.44
CA PRO A 127 1.81 -1.58 12.86
C PRO A 127 1.69 -0.34 13.74
N VAL A 128 0.94 -0.44 14.82
CA VAL A 128 0.60 0.65 15.73
C VAL A 128 -0.37 1.67 15.12
N ILE A 129 -0.26 1.97 13.83
CA ILE A 129 -1.11 2.95 13.16
C ILE A 129 -2.46 2.32 12.82
N PHE A 130 -2.45 1.19 12.12
CA PHE A 130 -3.64 0.46 11.71
C PHE A 130 -3.72 -0.93 12.35
N PRO A 131 -4.94 -1.52 12.47
CA PRO A 131 -5.08 -2.91 12.86
C PRO A 131 -4.48 -3.85 11.81
N PRO A 132 -3.98 -5.03 12.21
CA PRO A 132 -3.67 -6.07 11.24
C PRO A 132 -4.94 -6.55 10.54
N VAL A 133 -4.78 -7.05 9.32
CA VAL A 133 -5.87 -7.58 8.51
C VAL A 133 -5.84 -9.11 8.54
N GLU A 134 -6.96 -9.73 8.92
CA GLU A 134 -7.10 -11.17 8.82
C GLU A 134 -7.51 -11.55 7.39
N ARG A 135 -6.73 -12.44 6.76
CA ARG A 135 -7.00 -12.97 5.44
C ARG A 135 -6.48 -14.40 5.33
N ASP A 136 -7.33 -15.31 4.84
CA ASP A 136 -7.00 -16.73 4.63
C ASP A 136 -6.41 -17.40 5.89
N GLY A 137 -6.94 -17.06 7.07
CA GLY A 137 -6.48 -17.57 8.36
C GLY A 137 -5.12 -17.03 8.82
N ARG A 138 -4.61 -15.98 8.18
CA ARG A 138 -3.37 -15.28 8.54
C ARG A 138 -3.67 -13.88 9.02
N LEU A 139 -2.87 -13.41 9.95
CA LEU A 139 -2.89 -12.04 10.41
C LEU A 139 -1.76 -11.27 9.69
N LEU A 140 -2.13 -10.24 8.92
CA LEU A 140 -1.23 -9.56 8.01
C LEU A 140 -1.03 -8.09 8.40
N TYR A 141 0.20 -7.62 8.29
CA TYR A 141 0.61 -6.23 8.37
C TYR A 141 1.24 -5.76 7.05
N ASP A 142 1.56 -4.46 7.01
CA ASP A 142 2.22 -3.80 5.87
C ASP A 142 3.45 -4.59 5.38
N GLY A 143 3.50 -4.78 4.07
CA GLY A 143 4.59 -5.50 3.41
C GLY A 143 5.96 -4.83 3.55
N GLY A 144 5.98 -3.51 3.79
CA GLY A 144 7.20 -2.72 3.98
C GLY A 144 8.05 -3.15 5.17
N LEU A 145 7.47 -3.87 6.14
CA LEU A 145 8.23 -4.43 7.27
C LEU A 145 9.31 -5.43 6.81
N VAL A 146 9.08 -6.15 5.71
CA VAL A 146 9.99 -7.19 5.21
C VAL A 146 10.47 -6.90 3.79
N ALA A 147 9.61 -6.36 2.92
CA ALA A 147 9.90 -6.18 1.50
C ALA A 147 9.32 -4.87 0.96
N ASN A 148 9.91 -3.74 1.32
CA ASN A 148 9.49 -2.42 0.83
C ASN A 148 9.63 -2.33 -0.71
N LEU A 149 10.73 -2.81 -1.27
CA LEU A 149 10.89 -3.05 -2.70
C LEU A 149 10.93 -4.56 -2.97
N PRO A 150 9.85 -5.16 -3.52
CA PRO A 150 9.68 -6.60 -3.59
C PRO A 150 10.42 -7.27 -4.78
N ILE A 151 11.68 -6.94 -4.97
CA ILE A 151 12.54 -7.44 -6.07
C ILE A 151 12.59 -8.98 -6.07
N ARG A 152 12.73 -9.59 -4.88
CA ARG A 152 12.78 -11.05 -4.76
C ARG A 152 11.49 -11.72 -5.25
N GLN A 153 10.35 -11.06 -5.05
CA GLN A 153 9.07 -11.58 -5.54
C GLN A 153 9.00 -11.52 -7.07
N ALA A 154 9.42 -10.40 -7.67
CA ALA A 154 9.48 -10.29 -9.12
C ALA A 154 10.38 -11.36 -9.77
N LEU A 155 11.55 -11.62 -9.17
CA LEU A 155 12.44 -12.69 -9.63
C LEU A 155 11.83 -14.08 -9.50
N LYS A 156 11.09 -14.38 -8.42
CA LYS A 156 10.36 -15.63 -8.26
C LYS A 156 9.27 -15.82 -9.31
N MET A 157 8.70 -14.73 -9.81
CA MET A 157 7.70 -14.72 -10.88
C MET A 157 8.32 -14.68 -12.29
N ASN A 158 9.63 -14.92 -12.39
CA ASN A 158 10.39 -14.97 -13.64
C ASN A 158 10.36 -13.67 -14.47
N ALA A 159 10.33 -12.52 -13.82
CA ALA A 159 10.43 -11.24 -14.51
C ALA A 159 11.74 -11.17 -15.30
N ALA A 160 11.67 -10.91 -16.61
CA ALA A 160 12.82 -10.78 -17.50
C ALA A 160 13.51 -9.42 -17.37
N SER A 161 12.73 -8.39 -17.01
CA SER A 161 13.21 -7.04 -16.75
C SER A 161 12.42 -6.40 -15.63
N LEU A 162 13.00 -5.43 -14.92
CA LEU A 162 12.38 -4.76 -13.80
C LEU A 162 12.52 -3.24 -13.95
N VAL A 163 11.43 -2.53 -13.74
CA VAL A 163 11.44 -1.10 -13.49
C VAL A 163 11.13 -0.88 -12.01
N LEU A 164 12.08 -0.34 -11.26
CA LEU A 164 11.95 -0.09 -9.83
C LEU A 164 11.61 1.37 -9.58
N LEU A 165 10.48 1.61 -8.90
CA LEU A 165 10.05 2.94 -8.50
C LEU A 165 10.24 3.08 -6.99
N ASP A 166 11.36 3.69 -6.60
CA ASP A 166 11.67 3.97 -5.21
C ASP A 166 11.38 5.44 -4.90
N CYS A 167 10.57 5.68 -3.86
CA CYS A 167 10.25 7.02 -3.39
C CYS A 167 11.28 7.57 -2.39
N ASN A 168 12.28 6.78 -1.99
CA ASN A 168 13.35 7.25 -1.13
C ASN A 168 14.33 8.13 -1.92
N ALA A 169 14.56 9.36 -1.45
CA ALA A 169 15.56 10.23 -2.06
C ALA A 169 16.97 9.72 -1.71
N PRO A 170 17.87 9.50 -2.70
CA PRO A 170 19.24 9.11 -2.42
C PRO A 170 19.93 10.18 -1.54
N GLY A 171 20.45 9.77 -0.40
CA GLY A 171 21.24 10.64 0.50
C GLY A 171 20.43 11.50 1.46
N GLN A 172 19.11 11.49 1.42
CA GLN A 172 18.27 12.09 2.45
C GLN A 172 18.14 11.08 3.60
N ARG A 173 18.99 11.21 4.60
CA ARG A 173 18.69 10.65 5.92
C ARG A 173 17.79 11.67 6.60
N ASP A 174 16.53 11.34 6.77
CA ASP A 174 15.71 12.11 7.68
C ASP A 174 16.39 12.10 9.06
N PRO A 175 16.54 13.23 9.71
CA PRO A 175 17.07 13.25 11.07
C PRO A 175 16.20 12.32 11.91
N TYR A 176 16.84 11.49 12.74
CA TYR A 176 16.13 10.61 13.65
C TYR A 176 15.14 11.46 14.45
N PRO A 177 13.84 11.15 14.45
CA PRO A 177 12.87 11.98 15.12
C PRO A 177 13.11 11.99 16.63
N ASP A 178 13.26 13.17 17.21
CA ASP A 178 13.56 13.38 18.63
C ASP A 178 12.34 13.15 19.54
N SER A 179 11.17 12.91 18.92
CA SER A 179 9.89 12.79 19.63
C SER A 179 8.94 11.84 18.90
N MET A 180 7.96 11.32 19.64
CA MET A 180 6.89 10.49 19.04
C MET A 180 6.08 11.23 17.98
N SER A 181 5.96 12.56 18.06
CA SER A 181 5.33 13.37 17.02
C SER A 181 6.15 13.39 15.72
N GLY A 182 7.47 13.42 15.80
CA GLY A 182 8.35 13.35 14.65
C GLY A 182 8.42 11.96 13.99
N VAL A 183 8.02 10.90 14.70
CA VAL A 183 7.87 9.55 14.08
C VAL A 183 6.62 9.47 13.20
N LEU A 184 5.64 10.34 13.45
CA LEU A 184 4.34 10.35 12.76
C LEU A 184 4.24 11.40 11.64
N GLU A 185 5.29 12.20 11.45
CA GLU A 185 5.44 13.13 10.33
C GLU A 185 6.11 12.46 9.13
#